data_31a3657f5abdf048fc38c1da200ed191
#
_entry.id   31a3657f5abdf048fc38c1da200ed191
#
_cell.length_a   1.000
_cell.length_b   1.000
_cell.length_c   1.000
_cell.angle_alpha   90.00
_cell.angle_beta   90.00
_cell.angle_gamma   90.00
#
_symmetry.space_group_name_H-M   'P 1'
#
loop_
_entity.id
_entity.type
_entity.pdbx_description
1 polymer ?
#
loop_
_entity_poly.entity_id
_entity_poly.type
_entity_poly.pdbx_seq_one_letter_code
_entity_poly.pdbx_strand_id
1 'polypeptide(L)'
;MMKKRKLGIIGGSGLYKMEGFKKTKWNKIKTSWGSPSDEILTAKLGMEEICFIPRHSRGHKINPSNINFRANIDAMKQFGVTDIISVSAVGSLKENLSPGFFVVVDQFIDRTFARAST
;
A
#
# COMPACT_ATOMS: atom_id res chain seq x y z
N MET A 1 26.56 7.30 8.65
CA MET A 1 26.04 6.43 7.57
C MET A 1 24.59 6.74 7.31
N MET A 2 24.23 7.11 6.11
CA MET A 2 22.82 7.27 5.76
C MET A 2 22.15 5.89 5.69
N LYS A 3 21.02 5.73 6.39
CA LYS A 3 20.21 4.51 6.34
C LYS A 3 19.69 4.35 4.93
N LYS A 4 19.88 3.19 4.33
CA LYS A 4 19.35 2.90 2.99
C LYS A 4 17.84 3.03 3.02
N ARG A 5 17.27 3.87 2.15
CA ARG A 5 15.82 4.01 2.01
C ARG A 5 15.24 2.77 1.36
N LYS A 6 14.07 2.35 1.81
CA LYS A 6 13.29 1.27 1.24
C LYS A 6 11.85 1.70 1.13
N LEU A 7 11.33 1.71 -0.09
CA LEU A 7 9.99 2.16 -0.39
C LEU A 7 8.97 1.02 -0.22
N GLY A 8 7.92 1.32 0.52
CA GLY A 8 6.70 0.51 0.57
C GLY A 8 5.56 1.18 -0.17
N ILE A 9 4.78 0.41 -0.87
CA ILE A 9 3.59 0.87 -1.58
C ILE A 9 2.37 0.12 -1.05
N ILE A 10 1.38 0.86 -0.60
CA ILE A 10 0.06 0.32 -0.25
C ILE A 10 -0.91 0.79 -1.33
N GLY A 11 -1.47 -0.14 -2.08
CA GLY A 11 -2.29 0.22 -3.23
C GLY A 11 -3.43 -0.74 -3.48
N GLY A 12 -4.29 -0.38 -4.42
CA GLY A 12 -5.40 -1.20 -4.86
C GLY A 12 -4.96 -2.37 -5.75
N SER A 13 -5.94 -3.18 -6.13
CA SER A 13 -5.74 -4.30 -7.06
C SER A 13 -5.28 -3.79 -8.43
N GLY A 14 -4.31 -4.47 -9.01
CA GLY A 14 -3.75 -4.13 -10.33
C GLY A 14 -2.36 -3.50 -10.27
N LEU A 15 -2.03 -2.74 -9.24
CA LEU A 15 -0.71 -2.12 -9.12
C LEU A 15 0.43 -3.14 -8.93
N TYR A 16 0.15 -4.33 -8.41
CA TYR A 16 1.16 -5.37 -8.26
C TYR A 16 1.58 -6.04 -9.58
N LYS A 17 0.94 -5.71 -10.68
CA LYS A 17 1.28 -6.15 -12.03
C LYS A 17 1.89 -5.03 -12.88
N MET A 18 2.41 -4.00 -12.26
CA MET A 18 3.02 -2.88 -12.99
C MET A 18 4.20 -3.35 -13.83
N GLU A 19 4.30 -2.80 -15.03
CA GLU A 19 5.48 -2.95 -15.85
C GLU A 19 6.73 -2.42 -15.14
N GLY A 20 7.85 -3.08 -15.35
CA GLY A 20 9.12 -2.69 -14.72
C GLY A 20 9.43 -3.40 -13.40
N PHE A 21 8.47 -4.08 -12.79
CA PHE A 21 8.75 -4.92 -11.63
C PHE A 21 9.49 -6.18 -12.05
N LYS A 22 10.68 -6.36 -11.51
CA LYS A 22 11.53 -7.55 -11.74
C LYS A 22 11.78 -8.28 -10.43
N LYS A 23 12.13 -9.57 -10.53
CA LYS A 23 12.45 -10.43 -9.36
C LYS A 23 11.35 -10.40 -8.29
N THR A 24 10.10 -10.49 -8.72
CA THR A 24 8.95 -10.46 -7.83
C THR A 24 8.84 -11.71 -6.98
N LYS A 25 8.53 -11.53 -5.71
CA LYS A 25 8.30 -12.63 -4.77
C LYS A 25 7.22 -12.23 -3.76
N TRP A 26 6.24 -13.10 -3.58
CA TRP A 26 5.25 -12.97 -2.51
C TRP A 26 5.77 -13.61 -1.22
N ASN A 27 5.65 -12.89 -0.12
CA ASN A 27 6.18 -13.29 1.17
C ASN A 27 5.08 -13.27 2.22
N LYS A 28 4.83 -14.41 2.86
CA LYS A 28 3.96 -14.47 4.02
C LYS A 28 4.62 -13.78 5.20
N ILE A 29 3.79 -13.09 5.98
CA ILE A 29 4.25 -12.44 7.20
C ILE A 29 3.17 -12.52 8.26
N LYS A 30 3.60 -12.68 9.49
CA LYS A 30 2.75 -12.63 10.69
C LYS A 30 3.03 -11.34 11.44
N THR A 31 1.99 -10.72 11.95
CA THR A 31 2.13 -9.54 12.79
C THR A 31 1.44 -9.76 14.13
N SER A 32 1.83 -8.97 15.13
CA SER A 32 1.17 -8.96 16.45
C SER A 32 -0.27 -8.44 16.39
N TRP A 33 -0.63 -7.81 15.27
CA TRP A 33 -1.95 -7.21 15.02
C TRP A 33 -2.88 -8.12 14.22
N GLY A 34 -2.47 -9.37 13.97
CA GLY A 34 -3.18 -10.30 13.11
C GLY A 34 -2.61 -10.34 11.69
N SER A 35 -3.41 -10.82 10.77
CA SER A 35 -2.99 -10.95 9.37
C SER A 35 -3.11 -9.61 8.64
N PRO A 36 -2.08 -9.22 7.85
CA PRO A 36 -2.23 -8.13 6.90
C PRO A 36 -3.20 -8.49 5.77
N SER A 37 -3.52 -7.52 4.93
CA SER A 37 -4.48 -7.69 3.83
C SER A 37 -4.08 -8.77 2.84
N ASP A 38 -2.78 -8.97 2.65
CA ASP A 38 -2.22 -10.02 1.79
C ASP A 38 -0.75 -10.27 2.18
N GLU A 39 -0.11 -11.19 1.47
CA GLU A 39 1.34 -11.32 1.48
C GLU A 39 2.01 -10.04 0.97
N ILE A 40 3.24 -9.81 1.39
CA ILE A 40 4.05 -8.69 0.89
C ILE A 40 4.73 -9.12 -0.42
N LEU A 41 4.49 -8.36 -1.48
CA LEU A 41 5.25 -8.48 -2.71
C LEU A 41 6.56 -7.71 -2.57
N THR A 42 7.68 -8.39 -2.69
CA THR A 42 8.97 -7.75 -2.89
C THR A 42 9.30 -7.77 -4.39
N ALA A 43 9.80 -6.67 -4.89
CA ALA A 43 10.17 -6.53 -6.28
C ALA A 43 11.35 -5.57 -6.45
N LYS A 44 12.01 -5.62 -7.59
CA LYS A 44 12.95 -4.60 -8.02
C LYS A 44 12.31 -3.70 -9.07
N LEU A 45 12.44 -2.40 -8.85
CA LEU A 45 12.07 -1.36 -9.80
C LEU A 45 13.33 -0.57 -10.14
N GLY A 46 13.91 -0.83 -11.31
CA GLY A 46 15.25 -0.35 -11.61
C GLY A 46 16.28 -0.95 -10.65
N MET A 47 17.02 -0.10 -9.95
CA MET A 47 18.00 -0.52 -8.94
C MET A 47 17.44 -0.57 -7.51
N GLU A 48 16.20 -0.11 -7.32
CA GLU A 48 15.59 -0.02 -6.00
C GLU A 48 14.77 -1.28 -5.68
N GLU A 49 14.86 -1.72 -4.43
CA GLU A 49 13.99 -2.75 -3.90
C GLU A 49 12.76 -2.10 -3.27
N ILE A 50 11.60 -2.57 -3.66
CA ILE A 50 10.32 -2.10 -3.14
C ILE A 50 9.51 -3.21 -2.50
N CYS A 51 8.65 -2.85 -1.58
CA CYS A 51 7.64 -3.71 -1.00
C CYS A 51 6.26 -3.19 -1.39
N PHE A 52 5.37 -4.09 -1.75
CA PHE A 52 4.00 -3.75 -2.12
C PHE A 52 3.01 -4.62 -1.33
N ILE A 53 1.91 -4.02 -0.88
CA ILE A 53 0.78 -4.75 -0.32
C ILE A 53 -0.53 -4.32 -0.99
N PRO A 54 -1.32 -5.27 -1.55
CA PRO A 54 -2.64 -4.97 -2.04
C PRO A 54 -3.60 -4.80 -0.85
N ARG A 55 -4.04 -3.58 -0.62
CA ARG A 55 -4.85 -3.20 0.55
C ARG A 55 -6.16 -3.97 0.68
N HIS A 56 -6.77 -4.36 -0.44
CA HIS A 56 -8.00 -5.16 -0.49
C HIS A 56 -7.75 -6.65 -0.73
N SER A 57 -6.51 -7.12 -0.60
CA SER A 57 -6.08 -8.45 -1.01
C SER A 57 -6.14 -8.68 -2.53
N ARG A 58 -5.37 -9.63 -3.03
CA ARG A 58 -5.47 -10.05 -4.44
C ARG A 58 -6.87 -10.58 -4.72
N GLY A 59 -7.46 -10.13 -5.82
CA GLY A 59 -8.85 -10.45 -6.16
C GLY A 59 -9.89 -9.64 -5.41
N HIS A 60 -9.49 -8.56 -4.74
CA HIS A 60 -10.39 -7.58 -4.09
C HIS A 60 -11.37 -8.22 -3.10
N LYS A 61 -10.83 -9.04 -2.18
CA LYS A 61 -11.62 -9.86 -1.25
C LYS A 61 -12.00 -9.16 0.06
N ILE A 62 -11.31 -8.07 0.40
CA ILE A 62 -11.48 -7.35 1.67
C ILE A 62 -12.12 -6.00 1.39
N ASN A 63 -13.25 -5.74 2.04
CA ASN A 63 -13.89 -4.43 1.95
C ASN A 63 -13.12 -3.37 2.78
N PRO A 64 -13.30 -2.07 2.50
CA PRO A 64 -12.55 -1.01 3.17
C PRO A 64 -12.64 -1.02 4.70
N SER A 65 -13.80 -1.39 5.27
CA SER A 65 -14.01 -1.41 6.71
C SER A 65 -13.29 -2.56 7.41
N ASN A 66 -12.96 -3.62 6.69
CA ASN A 66 -12.33 -4.82 7.22
C ASN A 66 -10.80 -4.87 7.00
N ILE A 67 -10.22 -3.83 6.43
CA ILE A 67 -8.77 -3.75 6.26
C ILE A 67 -8.09 -3.66 7.62
N ASN A 68 -7.13 -4.54 7.86
CA ASN A 68 -6.28 -4.49 9.05
C ASN A 68 -5.10 -3.54 8.81
N PHE A 69 -5.33 -2.26 9.02
CA PHE A 69 -4.33 -1.21 8.78
C PHE A 69 -3.08 -1.38 9.63
N ARG A 70 -3.25 -1.78 10.90
CA ARG A 70 -2.13 -1.99 11.84
C ARG A 70 -1.22 -3.12 11.36
N ALA A 71 -1.80 -4.24 10.97
CA ALA A 71 -1.04 -5.36 10.43
C ALA A 71 -0.31 -4.99 9.13
N ASN A 72 -0.94 -4.19 8.27
CA ASN A 72 -0.31 -3.74 7.03
C ASN A 72 0.94 -2.87 7.29
N ILE A 73 0.84 -1.93 8.22
CA ILE A 73 1.98 -1.07 8.60
C ILE A 73 3.07 -1.86 9.30
N ASP A 74 2.71 -2.75 10.23
CA ASP A 74 3.69 -3.60 10.92
C ASP A 74 4.41 -4.54 9.94
N ALA A 75 3.69 -5.13 8.99
CA ALA A 75 4.28 -5.94 7.93
C ALA A 75 5.33 -5.15 7.12
N MET A 76 5.00 -3.93 6.71
CA MET A 76 5.95 -3.05 6.01
C MET A 76 7.19 -2.76 6.86
N LYS A 77 7.00 -2.47 8.14
CA LYS A 77 8.10 -2.24 9.08
C LYS A 77 9.01 -3.46 9.23
N GLN A 78 8.45 -4.65 9.33
CA GLN A 78 9.23 -5.90 9.41
C GLN A 78 10.09 -6.14 8.17
N PHE A 79 9.64 -5.70 6.99
CA PHE A 79 10.43 -5.73 5.76
C PHE A 79 11.46 -4.58 5.63
N GLY A 80 11.61 -3.75 6.65
CA GLY A 80 12.58 -2.67 6.66
C GLY A 80 12.18 -1.44 5.84
N VAL A 81 10.91 -1.32 5.50
CA VAL A 81 10.38 -0.14 4.79
C VAL A 81 10.58 1.10 5.65
N THR A 82 11.08 2.16 5.04
CA THR A 82 11.34 3.46 5.67
C THR A 82 10.36 4.53 5.24
N ASP A 83 9.84 4.42 4.04
CA ASP A 83 8.94 5.41 3.44
C ASP A 83 7.76 4.67 2.79
N ILE A 84 6.54 5.14 3.01
CA ILE A 84 5.34 4.52 2.45
C ILE A 84 4.62 5.51 1.53
N ILE A 85 4.26 5.03 0.34
CA ILE A 85 3.32 5.70 -0.55
C ILE A 85 2.02 4.90 -0.54
N SER A 86 0.93 5.54 -0.14
CA SER A 86 -0.40 4.97 -0.24
C SER A 86 -1.12 5.55 -1.46
N VAL A 87 -1.59 4.68 -2.33
CA VAL A 87 -2.21 5.06 -3.61
C VAL A 87 -3.67 4.64 -3.64
N SER A 88 -4.54 5.58 -3.97
CA SER A 88 -5.98 5.33 -4.12
C SER A 88 -6.53 6.04 -5.35
N ALA A 89 -7.47 5.40 -6.02
CA ALA A 89 -8.31 6.09 -7.00
C ALA A 89 -9.42 6.86 -6.26
N VAL A 90 -9.67 8.09 -6.71
CA VAL A 90 -10.67 8.97 -6.12
C VAL A 90 -11.50 9.66 -7.21
N GLY A 91 -12.71 10.07 -6.88
CA GLY A 91 -13.50 10.94 -7.74
C GLY A 91 -13.04 12.40 -7.61
N SER A 92 -12.96 13.10 -8.71
CA SER A 92 -12.63 14.53 -8.72
C SER A 92 -13.90 15.38 -8.64
N LEU A 93 -13.82 16.43 -7.82
CA LEU A 93 -14.85 17.50 -7.75
C LEU A 93 -14.42 18.76 -8.51
N LYS A 94 -13.31 18.70 -9.24
CA LYS A 94 -12.74 19.82 -10.00
C LYS A 94 -12.56 19.44 -11.46
N GLU A 95 -13.01 20.28 -12.37
CA GLU A 95 -12.91 20.05 -13.80
C GLU A 95 -11.46 19.98 -14.31
N ASN A 96 -10.57 20.78 -13.73
CA ASN A 96 -9.16 20.79 -14.08
C ASN A 96 -8.35 19.59 -13.53
N LEU A 97 -8.98 18.72 -12.76
CA LEU A 97 -8.41 17.46 -12.29
C LEU A 97 -9.16 16.29 -12.92
N SER A 98 -8.97 16.11 -14.21
CA SER A 98 -9.60 15.03 -14.98
C SER A 98 -8.97 13.66 -14.71
N PRO A 99 -9.62 12.55 -15.10
CA PRO A 99 -9.03 11.21 -14.99
C PRO A 99 -7.65 11.15 -15.61
N GLY A 100 -6.73 10.44 -14.93
CA GLY A 100 -5.34 10.33 -15.34
C GLY A 100 -4.38 11.27 -14.59
N PHE A 101 -4.90 12.26 -13.88
CA PHE A 101 -4.06 13.11 -13.03
C PHE A 101 -3.64 12.40 -11.73
N PHE A 102 -2.39 12.59 -11.35
CA PHE A 102 -1.88 12.24 -10.04
C PHE A 102 -1.90 13.47 -9.14
N VAL A 103 -2.45 13.31 -7.95
CA VAL A 103 -2.55 14.39 -6.96
C VAL A 103 -1.87 13.95 -5.68
N VAL A 104 -0.93 14.75 -5.21
CA VAL A 104 -0.37 14.61 -3.87
C VAL A 104 -1.25 15.42 -2.93
N VAL A 105 -1.92 14.72 -2.01
CA VAL A 105 -2.84 15.38 -1.06
C VAL A 105 -2.05 16.16 -0.02
N ASP A 106 -2.52 17.35 0.29
CA ASP A 106 -1.98 18.19 1.35
C ASP A 106 -2.88 18.20 2.60
N GLN A 107 -4.13 17.77 2.46
CA GLN A 107 -5.08 17.67 3.56
C GLN A 107 -6.19 16.65 3.23
N PHE A 108 -6.79 16.07 4.27
CA PHE A 108 -7.97 15.23 4.15
C PHE A 108 -8.88 15.37 5.37
N ILE A 109 -10.15 15.00 5.20
CA ILE A 109 -11.12 14.92 6.28
C ILE A 109 -11.46 13.46 6.49
N ASP A 110 -11.16 12.95 7.68
CA ASP A 110 -11.50 11.58 8.05
C ASP A 110 -12.97 11.50 8.53
N ARG A 111 -13.79 10.81 7.78
CA ARG A 111 -15.18 10.53 8.11
C ARG A 111 -15.44 9.02 8.29
N THR A 112 -14.40 8.27 8.56
CA THR A 112 -14.54 6.83 8.74
C THR A 112 -15.27 6.49 10.03
N PHE A 113 -16.06 5.42 9.97
CA PHE A 113 -16.71 4.79 11.11
C PHE A 113 -16.67 3.27 10.92
N ALA A 114 -17.02 2.52 11.97
CA ALA A 114 -17.02 1.05 11.93
C ALA A 114 -15.65 0.43 11.59
N ARG A 115 -14.57 1.13 11.89
CA ARG A 115 -13.19 0.66 11.78
C ARG A 115 -12.58 0.49 13.18
N ALA A 116 -11.61 -0.41 13.31
CA ALA A 116 -10.79 -0.48 14.52
C ALA A 116 -10.04 0.84 14.71
N SER A 117 -10.28 1.53 15.81
CA SER A 117 -9.74 2.86 16.12
C SER A 117 -8.60 2.84 17.14
N THR A 118 -8.33 1.71 17.75
CA THR A 118 -7.29 1.53 18.78
C THR A 118 -6.55 0.23 18.60
#